data_63fd04c575c911fa5728252506eeaaa3
#
_entry.id   63fd04c575c911fa5728252506eeaaa3
#
_cell.length_a   1.000
_cell.length_b   1.000
_cell.length_c   1.000
_cell.angle_alpha   90.00
_cell.angle_beta   90.00
_cell.angle_gamma   90.00
#
_symmetry.space_group_name_H-M   'P 1'
#
loop_
_entity.id
_entity.type
_entity.pdbx_description
1 polymer ?
#
loop_
_entity_poly.entity_id
_entity_poly.type
_entity_poly.pdbx_seq_one_letter_code
_entity_poly.pdbx_strand_id
1 'polypeptide(L)'
;AHPTVIRNYFQYSPRADRMGNKVATFTEEQLEDYQDCTFFTRKEILRIFKRFREMGDPGMVPQTMTPQEASNLRLPSSCLARIPELKENPFMERICEVFTNSEADRSLDEGICFEEFLEMMSVFSEQAPRDLKVFYAFKIYDFDQDGLLGTADLERTCRQLVQGGLAADEVDTICRKVLEESDIDGDGALSYLEFEHVVTRASDFLSTFHIRI
;
A
#
# COMPACT_ATOMS: atom_id res chain seq x y z
N ALA A 1 12.29 10.77 9.02
CA ALA A 1 11.49 9.88 9.87
C ALA A 1 11.07 8.69 9.00
N HIS A 2 11.45 7.47 9.37
CA HIS A 2 11.22 6.26 8.58
C HIS A 2 9.72 5.92 8.50
N PRO A 3 9.23 5.40 7.36
CA PRO A 3 7.81 5.06 7.11
C PRO A 3 7.26 3.91 7.98
N THR A 4 8.08 3.24 8.74
CA THR A 4 7.70 2.23 9.75
C THR A 4 6.87 2.84 10.93
N VAL A 5 6.72 4.17 10.97
CA VAL A 5 6.06 4.87 12.09
C VAL A 5 4.55 4.59 12.15
N ILE A 6 3.88 4.46 10.99
CA ILE A 6 2.42 4.24 10.97
C ILE A 6 2.10 2.87 11.57
N ARG A 7 2.82 1.83 11.20
CA ARG A 7 2.61 0.47 11.67
C ARG A 7 3.00 0.25 13.13
N ASN A 8 4.10 0.89 13.60
CA ASN A 8 4.54 0.82 14.99
C ASN A 8 3.58 1.57 15.94
N TYR A 9 2.88 2.61 15.47
CA TYR A 9 1.95 3.36 16.30
C TYR A 9 0.76 2.48 16.73
N PHE A 10 0.19 1.68 15.84
CA PHE A 10 -0.90 0.76 16.15
C PHE A 10 -0.50 -0.39 17.08
N GLN A 11 0.78 -0.77 17.12
CA GLN A 11 1.28 -1.85 18.00
C GLN A 11 1.55 -1.41 19.44
N TYR A 12 1.75 -0.11 19.72
CA TYR A 12 2.22 0.40 21.01
C TYR A 12 1.26 1.34 21.75
N SER A 13 0.07 1.65 21.23
CA SER A 13 -0.89 2.50 21.94
C SER A 13 -1.58 1.73 23.09
N PRO A 14 -1.48 2.17 24.36
CA PRO A 14 -2.14 1.49 25.47
C PRO A 14 -3.65 1.76 25.45
N ARG A 15 -4.41 0.71 25.29
CA ARG A 15 -5.88 0.71 25.22
C ARG A 15 -6.49 0.94 26.59
N ALA A 16 -7.17 2.06 26.80
CA ALA A 16 -8.01 2.32 27.98
C ALA A 16 -9.49 2.35 27.59
N ASP A 17 -10.24 1.40 28.15
CA ASP A 17 -11.70 1.36 28.07
C ASP A 17 -12.35 2.58 28.75
N ARG A 18 -13.08 3.40 28.00
CA ARG A 18 -14.09 4.32 28.56
C ARG A 18 -15.38 4.23 27.76
N MET A 19 -16.42 3.74 28.43
CA MET A 19 -17.79 3.70 27.95
C MET A 19 -18.39 5.12 27.80
N GLY A 20 -18.88 5.43 26.61
CA GLY A 20 -19.69 6.60 26.30
C GLY A 20 -20.73 6.29 25.24
N ASN A 21 -22.01 6.51 25.55
CA ASN A 21 -23.21 6.03 24.87
C ASN A 21 -23.52 6.83 23.58
N LYS A 22 -23.18 6.28 22.42
CA LYS A 22 -23.82 6.41 21.10
C LYS A 22 -23.17 5.33 20.23
N VAL A 23 -23.96 4.61 19.43
CA VAL A 23 -23.44 3.62 18.46
C VAL A 23 -22.65 4.38 17.38
N ALA A 24 -21.44 4.82 17.73
CA ALA A 24 -20.50 5.40 16.81
C ALA A 24 -19.75 4.26 16.10
N THR A 25 -19.40 4.46 14.83
CA THR A 25 -18.64 3.48 14.04
C THR A 25 -17.31 3.15 14.69
N PHE A 26 -16.65 4.17 15.26
CA PHE A 26 -15.40 4.10 16.03
C PHE A 26 -15.55 4.94 17.30
N THR A 27 -14.74 4.68 18.31
CA THR A 27 -14.58 5.55 19.47
C THR A 27 -13.88 6.85 19.08
N GLU A 28 -14.03 7.91 19.90
CA GLU A 28 -13.29 9.17 19.67
C GLU A 28 -11.77 8.93 19.69
N GLU A 29 -11.27 8.11 20.62
CA GLU A 29 -9.88 7.73 20.75
C GLU A 29 -9.36 7.02 19.49
N GLN A 30 -10.11 6.05 18.95
CA GLN A 30 -9.74 5.40 17.66
C GLN A 30 -9.65 6.40 16.52
N LEU A 31 -10.58 7.35 16.44
CA LEU A 31 -10.54 8.35 15.37
C LEU A 31 -9.38 9.32 15.53
N GLU A 32 -8.99 9.66 16.76
CA GLU A 32 -7.79 10.45 17.03
C GLU A 32 -6.53 9.69 16.63
N ASP A 33 -6.38 8.45 17.06
CA ASP A 33 -5.26 7.59 16.67
C ASP A 33 -5.13 7.46 15.15
N TYR A 34 -6.24 7.24 14.44
CA TYR A 34 -6.22 7.15 12.97
C TYR A 34 -5.87 8.47 12.29
N GLN A 35 -6.27 9.62 12.85
CA GLN A 35 -5.85 10.92 12.34
C GLN A 35 -4.35 11.17 12.55
N ASP A 36 -3.81 10.76 13.69
CA ASP A 36 -2.41 10.98 14.03
C ASP A 36 -1.45 10.13 13.18
N CYS A 37 -1.91 8.96 12.74
CA CYS A 37 -1.07 8.03 11.96
C CYS A 37 -1.37 8.02 10.45
N THR A 38 -2.35 8.80 9.97
CA THR A 38 -2.70 8.89 8.54
C THR A 38 -2.80 10.33 8.07
N PHE A 39 -2.94 10.55 6.77
CA PHE A 39 -3.16 11.89 6.19
C PHE A 39 -4.64 12.24 6.07
N PHE A 40 -5.52 11.60 6.86
CA PHE A 40 -6.96 11.73 6.72
C PHE A 40 -7.61 12.50 7.86
N THR A 41 -8.63 13.26 7.50
CA THR A 41 -9.59 13.81 8.45
C THR A 41 -10.56 12.71 8.92
N ARG A 42 -11.23 12.93 10.06
CA ARG A 42 -12.29 12.03 10.57
C ARG A 42 -13.34 11.66 9.52
N LYS A 43 -13.73 12.63 8.67
CA LYS A 43 -14.73 12.40 7.61
C LYS A 43 -14.20 11.44 6.54
N GLU A 44 -12.93 11.56 6.18
CA GLU A 44 -12.28 10.69 5.21
C GLU A 44 -12.10 9.28 5.77
N ILE A 45 -11.68 9.15 7.03
CA ILE A 45 -11.59 7.84 7.71
C ILE A 45 -12.94 7.11 7.67
N LEU A 46 -14.04 7.80 7.96
CA LEU A 46 -15.37 7.20 7.90
C LEU A 46 -15.81 6.84 6.47
N ARG A 47 -15.39 7.62 5.46
CA ARG A 47 -15.61 7.26 4.04
C ARG A 47 -14.81 6.03 3.64
N ILE A 48 -13.54 5.94 4.06
CA ILE A 48 -12.68 4.80 3.80
C ILE A 48 -13.25 3.54 4.48
N PHE A 49 -13.74 3.65 5.71
CA PHE A 49 -14.43 2.56 6.38
C PHE A 49 -15.68 2.09 5.63
N LYS A 50 -16.45 3.03 5.12
CA LYS A 50 -17.60 2.69 4.25
C LYS A 50 -17.15 1.92 3.00
N ARG A 51 -16.07 2.36 2.32
CA ARG A 51 -15.49 1.64 1.16
C ARG A 51 -15.03 0.24 1.55
N PHE A 52 -14.37 0.09 2.70
CA PHE A 52 -13.93 -1.21 3.21
C PHE A 52 -15.12 -2.16 3.42
N ARG A 53 -16.22 -1.67 3.99
CA ARG A 53 -17.45 -2.46 4.15
C ARG A 53 -18.09 -2.85 2.83
N GLU A 54 -18.14 -1.94 1.86
CA GLU A 54 -18.71 -2.16 0.54
C GLU A 54 -17.85 -3.10 -0.32
N MET A 55 -16.56 -3.21 -0.02
CA MET A 55 -15.63 -4.13 -0.65
C MET A 55 -15.90 -5.59 -0.21
N GLY A 56 -16.30 -5.83 1.05
CA GLY A 56 -16.70 -7.13 1.56
C GLY A 56 -18.07 -7.56 1.07
N ASP A 57 -18.40 -8.84 1.25
CA ASP A 57 -19.76 -9.33 1.03
C ASP A 57 -20.71 -8.82 2.13
N PRO A 58 -22.01 -8.71 1.86
CA PRO A 58 -22.96 -8.20 2.83
C PRO A 58 -22.91 -8.96 4.15
N GLY A 59 -22.65 -8.24 5.24
CA GLY A 59 -22.56 -8.81 6.58
C GLY A 59 -21.16 -9.26 7.02
N MET A 60 -20.16 -9.26 6.15
CA MET A 60 -18.77 -9.60 6.55
C MET A 60 -18.17 -8.55 7.50
N VAL A 61 -18.47 -7.27 7.26
CA VAL A 61 -17.94 -6.18 8.09
C VAL A 61 -19.08 -5.55 8.88
N PRO A 62 -18.96 -5.44 10.22
CA PRO A 62 -19.99 -4.84 11.07
C PRO A 62 -20.18 -3.35 10.79
N GLN A 63 -21.28 -2.76 11.28
CA GLN A 63 -21.53 -1.32 11.16
C GLN A 63 -20.68 -0.49 12.12
N THR A 64 -20.32 -1.07 13.24
CA THR A 64 -19.43 -0.52 14.26
C THR A 64 -18.26 -1.46 14.41
N MET A 65 -17.09 -0.95 14.66
CA MET A 65 -15.86 -1.75 14.70
C MET A 65 -15.06 -1.42 15.95
N THR A 66 -14.80 -2.43 16.75
CA THR A 66 -13.87 -2.33 17.89
C THR A 66 -12.43 -2.28 17.39
N PRO A 67 -11.47 -1.79 18.24
CA PRO A 67 -10.04 -1.85 17.87
C PRO A 67 -9.56 -3.24 17.48
N GLN A 68 -10.01 -4.30 18.19
CA GLN A 68 -9.67 -5.68 17.86
C GLN A 68 -10.21 -6.12 16.50
N GLU A 69 -11.44 -5.73 16.17
CA GLU A 69 -12.01 -6.05 14.86
C GLU A 69 -11.29 -5.31 13.74
N ALA A 70 -10.90 -4.04 13.97
CA ALA A 70 -10.17 -3.25 12.97
C ALA A 70 -8.82 -3.87 12.60
N SER A 71 -8.14 -4.48 13.57
CA SER A 71 -6.84 -5.14 13.36
C SER A 71 -6.95 -6.59 12.89
N ASN A 72 -8.03 -7.31 13.25
CA ASN A 72 -8.10 -8.78 13.08
C ASN A 72 -9.13 -9.23 12.05
N LEU A 73 -10.22 -8.45 11.82
CA LEU A 73 -11.20 -8.82 10.80
C LEU A 73 -10.62 -8.59 9.41
N ARG A 74 -10.44 -9.67 8.65
CA ARG A 74 -9.80 -9.62 7.34
C ARG A 74 -10.79 -9.91 6.21
N LEU A 75 -10.69 -9.12 5.16
CA LEU A 75 -11.36 -9.37 3.90
C LEU A 75 -10.38 -10.05 2.93
N PRO A 76 -10.81 -11.06 2.16
CA PRO A 76 -9.98 -11.68 1.13
C PRO A 76 -9.36 -10.63 0.19
N SER A 77 -8.11 -10.82 -0.22
CA SER A 77 -7.41 -9.91 -1.15
C SER A 77 -8.17 -9.69 -2.46
N SER A 78 -8.92 -10.70 -2.91
CA SER A 78 -9.80 -10.59 -4.08
C SER A 78 -10.88 -9.51 -3.97
N CYS A 79 -11.24 -9.10 -2.75
CA CYS A 79 -12.16 -7.99 -2.52
C CYS A 79 -11.59 -6.64 -2.99
N LEU A 80 -10.27 -6.46 -3.04
CA LEU A 80 -9.62 -5.25 -3.56
C LEU A 80 -9.97 -4.98 -5.04
N ALA A 81 -10.25 -6.03 -5.82
CA ALA A 81 -10.71 -5.89 -7.20
C ALA A 81 -12.08 -5.21 -7.33
N ARG A 82 -12.81 -5.03 -6.22
CA ARG A 82 -14.08 -4.24 -6.21
C ARG A 82 -13.81 -2.74 -6.10
N ILE A 83 -12.58 -2.33 -5.83
CA ILE A 83 -12.15 -0.93 -5.86
C ILE A 83 -11.82 -0.56 -7.30
N PRO A 84 -12.57 0.39 -7.92
CA PRO A 84 -12.41 0.69 -9.34
C PRO A 84 -10.98 1.05 -9.74
N GLU A 85 -10.27 1.80 -8.88
CA GLU A 85 -8.92 2.27 -9.12
C GLU A 85 -7.87 1.16 -9.03
N LEU A 86 -8.14 0.08 -8.28
CA LEU A 86 -7.25 -1.07 -8.14
C LEU A 86 -7.58 -2.20 -9.11
N LYS A 87 -8.83 -2.31 -9.55
CA LYS A 87 -9.31 -3.39 -10.42
C LYS A 87 -8.47 -3.55 -11.70
N GLU A 88 -8.12 -2.44 -12.33
CA GLU A 88 -7.35 -2.42 -13.58
C GLU A 88 -5.83 -2.22 -13.31
N ASN A 89 -5.42 -2.13 -12.04
CA ASN A 89 -4.02 -1.93 -11.69
C ASN A 89 -3.27 -3.27 -11.81
N PRO A 90 -2.25 -3.38 -12.68
CA PRO A 90 -1.50 -4.62 -12.87
C PRO A 90 -0.72 -5.07 -11.61
N PHE A 91 -0.52 -4.18 -10.66
CA PHE A 91 0.17 -4.46 -9.39
C PHE A 91 -0.78 -4.69 -8.21
N MET A 92 -2.09 -4.84 -8.43
CA MET A 92 -3.08 -4.97 -7.35
C MET A 92 -2.71 -6.07 -6.33
N GLU A 93 -2.34 -7.26 -6.80
CA GLU A 93 -1.92 -8.37 -5.93
C GLU A 93 -0.67 -8.00 -5.12
N ARG A 94 0.32 -7.41 -5.78
CA ARG A 94 1.56 -7.00 -5.14
C ARG A 94 1.34 -5.85 -4.13
N ILE A 95 0.47 -4.90 -4.45
CA ILE A 95 0.05 -3.85 -3.51
C ILE A 95 -0.55 -4.50 -2.26
N CYS A 96 -1.47 -5.46 -2.43
CA CYS A 96 -2.03 -6.18 -1.30
C CYS A 96 -0.93 -6.84 -0.45
N GLU A 97 -0.03 -7.60 -1.06
CA GLU A 97 1.09 -8.25 -0.37
C GLU A 97 1.93 -7.26 0.45
N VAL A 98 2.29 -6.11 -0.13
CA VAL A 98 3.13 -5.10 0.52
C VAL A 98 2.47 -4.51 1.77
N PHE A 99 1.13 -4.35 1.74
CA PHE A 99 0.40 -3.78 2.89
C PHE A 99 -0.08 -4.82 3.90
N THR A 100 -0.23 -6.08 3.53
CA THR A 100 -0.68 -7.18 4.42
C THR A 100 0.46 -7.97 5.05
N ASN A 101 1.67 -7.94 4.48
CA ASN A 101 2.82 -8.66 5.03
C ASN A 101 3.32 -8.00 6.32
N SER A 102 2.79 -8.45 7.46
CA SER A 102 3.55 -8.32 8.70
C SER A 102 4.61 -9.43 8.74
N GLU A 103 5.83 -9.10 9.16
CA GLU A 103 7.01 -9.97 9.19
C GLU A 103 6.88 -11.25 10.03
N ALA A 104 5.73 -11.50 10.65
CA ALA A 104 5.57 -12.54 11.67
C ALA A 104 4.84 -13.80 11.25
N ASP A 105 3.99 -13.81 10.22
CA ASP A 105 3.28 -15.06 9.84
C ASP A 105 2.75 -15.01 8.39
N ARG A 106 3.39 -15.82 7.53
CA ARG A 106 3.09 -15.87 6.09
C ARG A 106 2.07 -16.96 5.78
N SER A 107 0.83 -16.77 6.11
CA SER A 107 -0.24 -17.47 5.41
C SER A 107 -0.83 -16.51 4.36
N LEU A 108 -0.53 -16.75 3.11
CA LEU A 108 -0.90 -15.92 1.94
C LEU A 108 -2.42 -15.73 1.75
N ASP A 109 -3.25 -16.34 2.60
CA ASP A 109 -4.72 -16.37 2.47
C ASP A 109 -5.47 -15.43 3.43
N GLU A 110 -4.78 -14.68 4.29
CA GLU A 110 -5.49 -13.94 5.34
C GLU A 110 -6.16 -12.64 4.90
N GLY A 111 -5.86 -12.13 3.69
CA GLY A 111 -6.49 -10.94 3.18
C GLY A 111 -6.06 -9.65 3.92
N ILE A 112 -6.86 -8.58 3.85
CA ILE A 112 -6.55 -7.26 4.38
C ILE A 112 -7.50 -6.87 5.52
N CYS A 113 -6.97 -6.36 6.64
CA CYS A 113 -7.77 -5.79 7.72
C CYS A 113 -8.04 -4.28 7.47
N PHE A 114 -8.90 -3.68 8.29
CA PHE A 114 -9.23 -2.27 8.11
C PHE A 114 -8.05 -1.34 8.33
N GLU A 115 -7.21 -1.60 9.32
CA GLU A 115 -6.03 -0.75 9.60
C GLU A 115 -5.01 -0.80 8.47
N GLU A 116 -4.75 -1.98 7.91
CA GLU A 116 -3.88 -2.15 6.73
C GLU A 116 -4.48 -1.47 5.48
N PHE A 117 -5.80 -1.58 5.31
CA PHE A 117 -6.50 -0.90 4.23
C PHE A 117 -6.44 0.62 4.39
N LEU A 118 -6.59 1.14 5.60
CA LEU A 118 -6.49 2.56 5.89
C LEU A 118 -5.07 3.10 5.64
N GLU A 119 -4.04 2.33 6.03
CA GLU A 119 -2.64 2.64 5.73
C GLU A 119 -2.40 2.69 4.22
N MET A 120 -2.86 1.68 3.48
CA MET A 120 -2.76 1.64 2.03
C MET A 120 -3.40 2.87 1.39
N MET A 121 -4.63 3.18 1.75
CA MET A 121 -5.33 4.36 1.25
C MET A 121 -4.62 5.67 1.61
N SER A 122 -4.00 5.74 2.79
CA SER A 122 -3.22 6.89 3.25
C SER A 122 -1.98 7.12 2.39
N VAL A 123 -1.22 6.08 2.07
CA VAL A 123 -0.05 6.15 1.17
C VAL A 123 -0.45 6.58 -0.24
N PHE A 124 -1.57 6.08 -0.74
CA PHE A 124 -2.09 6.46 -2.06
C PHE A 124 -2.90 7.76 -2.05
N SER A 125 -3.06 8.43 -0.90
CA SER A 125 -3.77 9.72 -0.84
C SER A 125 -3.00 10.82 -1.55
N GLU A 126 -3.71 11.88 -1.95
CA GLU A 126 -3.10 13.09 -2.53
C GLU A 126 -2.19 13.80 -1.52
N GLN A 127 -2.49 13.69 -0.22
CA GLN A 127 -1.78 14.35 0.87
C GLN A 127 -0.48 13.64 1.27
N ALA A 128 -0.29 12.39 0.87
CA ALA A 128 0.90 11.62 1.24
C ALA A 128 2.18 12.26 0.67
N PRO A 129 3.24 12.42 1.50
CA PRO A 129 4.52 12.93 1.05
C PRO A 129 5.10 12.07 -0.08
N ARG A 130 5.86 12.73 -0.95
CA ARG A 130 6.53 12.07 -2.07
C ARG A 130 7.43 10.92 -1.64
N ASP A 131 8.25 11.15 -0.62
CA ASP A 131 9.21 10.17 -0.12
C ASP A 131 8.53 8.88 0.35
N LEU A 132 7.35 9.02 0.98
CA LEU A 132 6.54 7.88 1.38
C LEU A 132 6.03 7.09 0.17
N LYS A 133 5.57 7.79 -0.87
CA LYS A 133 5.10 7.17 -2.12
C LYS A 133 6.23 6.45 -2.85
N VAL A 134 7.41 7.07 -2.93
CA VAL A 134 8.61 6.46 -3.52
C VAL A 134 9.00 5.19 -2.78
N PHE A 135 8.99 5.23 -1.45
CA PHE A 135 9.30 4.07 -0.62
C PHE A 135 8.36 2.88 -0.87
N TYR A 136 7.05 3.14 -0.93
CA TYR A 136 6.09 2.07 -1.22
C TYR A 136 6.13 1.61 -2.67
N ALA A 137 6.43 2.50 -3.62
CA ALA A 137 6.65 2.11 -5.01
C ALA A 137 7.86 1.17 -5.14
N PHE A 138 8.97 1.48 -4.45
CA PHE A 138 10.13 0.59 -4.40
C PHE A 138 9.74 -0.79 -3.88
N LYS A 139 9.05 -0.87 -2.75
CA LYS A 139 8.57 -2.15 -2.17
C LYS A 139 7.64 -2.93 -3.10
N ILE A 140 6.82 -2.24 -3.88
CA ILE A 140 5.90 -2.88 -4.84
C ILE A 140 6.69 -3.52 -5.98
N TYR A 141 7.77 -2.89 -6.44
CA TYR A 141 8.60 -3.38 -7.54
C TYR A 141 9.67 -4.38 -7.11
N ASP A 142 10.09 -4.37 -5.85
CA ASP A 142 10.98 -5.36 -5.24
C ASP A 142 10.19 -6.64 -4.93
N PHE A 143 10.11 -7.56 -5.91
CA PHE A 143 9.25 -8.74 -5.81
C PHE A 143 9.85 -9.84 -4.96
N ASP A 144 11.17 -9.99 -4.93
CA ASP A 144 11.87 -10.99 -4.11
C ASP A 144 12.25 -10.46 -2.72
N GLN A 145 12.05 -9.16 -2.48
CA GLN A 145 12.24 -8.48 -1.19
C GLN A 145 13.69 -8.51 -0.70
N ASP A 146 14.64 -8.48 -1.62
CA ASP A 146 16.07 -8.44 -1.30
C ASP A 146 16.60 -7.00 -1.01
N GLY A 147 15.75 -5.98 -1.26
CA GLY A 147 16.06 -4.57 -1.04
C GLY A 147 16.76 -3.90 -2.21
N LEU A 148 16.82 -4.55 -3.36
CA LEU A 148 17.33 -4.05 -4.63
C LEU A 148 16.27 -4.25 -5.72
N LEU A 149 16.31 -3.49 -6.80
CA LEU A 149 15.54 -3.76 -8.01
C LEU A 149 16.49 -4.36 -9.06
N GLY A 150 16.61 -5.68 -9.04
CA GLY A 150 17.42 -6.42 -9.97
C GLY A 150 16.77 -6.57 -11.35
N THR A 151 17.49 -7.19 -12.29
CA THR A 151 16.97 -7.43 -13.65
C THR A 151 15.66 -8.20 -13.63
N ALA A 152 15.48 -9.18 -12.73
CA ALA A 152 14.26 -9.97 -12.61
C ALA A 152 13.05 -9.11 -12.20
N ASP A 153 13.24 -8.17 -11.26
CA ASP A 153 12.20 -7.24 -10.80
C ASP A 153 11.82 -6.26 -11.90
N LEU A 154 12.82 -5.71 -12.59
CA LEU A 154 12.61 -4.80 -13.72
C LEU A 154 11.87 -5.49 -14.88
N GLU A 155 12.25 -6.73 -15.24
CA GLU A 155 11.53 -7.52 -16.25
C GLU A 155 10.08 -7.78 -15.84
N ARG A 156 9.85 -8.21 -14.59
CA ARG A 156 8.51 -8.50 -14.08
C ARG A 156 7.66 -7.23 -14.06
N THR A 157 8.22 -6.13 -13.61
CA THR A 157 7.57 -4.80 -13.62
C THR A 157 7.20 -4.40 -15.04
N CYS A 158 8.16 -4.47 -15.97
CA CYS A 158 7.93 -4.12 -17.37
C CYS A 158 6.81 -4.98 -17.99
N ARG A 159 6.86 -6.31 -17.81
CA ARG A 159 5.84 -7.25 -18.34
C ARG A 159 4.45 -6.97 -17.80
N GLN A 160 4.32 -6.62 -16.51
CA GLN A 160 3.03 -6.24 -15.90
C GLN A 160 2.51 -4.93 -16.49
N LEU A 161 3.35 -3.92 -16.64
CA LEU A 161 2.97 -2.62 -17.21
C LEU A 161 2.48 -2.72 -18.65
N VAL A 162 3.16 -3.51 -19.48
CA VAL A 162 2.83 -3.61 -20.93
C VAL A 162 1.80 -4.70 -21.24
N GLN A 163 1.41 -5.50 -20.25
CA GLN A 163 0.38 -6.56 -20.37
C GLN A 163 0.58 -7.46 -21.60
N GLY A 164 1.84 -7.82 -21.91
CA GLY A 164 2.19 -8.66 -23.03
C GLY A 164 2.29 -7.95 -24.39
N GLY A 165 2.24 -6.63 -24.41
CA GLY A 165 2.35 -5.83 -25.64
C GLY A 165 3.76 -5.72 -26.22
N LEU A 166 4.79 -6.25 -25.53
CA LEU A 166 6.21 -6.25 -26.00
C LEU A 166 6.78 -7.66 -26.08
N ALA A 167 7.68 -7.87 -27.02
CA ALA A 167 8.45 -9.10 -27.15
C ALA A 167 9.52 -9.19 -26.03
N ALA A 168 10.04 -10.39 -25.78
CA ALA A 168 10.99 -10.61 -24.70
C ALA A 168 12.30 -9.81 -24.86
N ASP A 169 12.80 -9.71 -26.09
CA ASP A 169 13.99 -8.95 -26.44
C ASP A 169 13.80 -7.43 -26.30
N GLU A 170 12.58 -6.94 -26.50
CA GLU A 170 12.23 -5.53 -26.25
C GLU A 170 12.23 -5.23 -24.75
N VAL A 171 11.65 -6.13 -23.93
CA VAL A 171 11.69 -6.03 -22.46
C VAL A 171 13.13 -6.05 -21.95
N ASP A 172 13.96 -7.00 -22.40
CA ASP A 172 15.38 -7.07 -22.03
C ASP A 172 16.12 -5.77 -22.39
N THR A 173 15.83 -5.23 -23.58
CA THR A 173 16.44 -3.97 -24.03
C THR A 173 16.04 -2.80 -23.13
N ILE A 174 14.77 -2.74 -22.67
CA ILE A 174 14.29 -1.70 -21.75
C ILE A 174 15.00 -1.84 -20.40
N CYS A 175 15.01 -3.04 -19.82
CA CYS A 175 15.62 -3.28 -18.50
C CYS A 175 17.12 -2.94 -18.51
N ARG A 176 17.84 -3.36 -19.55
CA ARG A 176 19.25 -3.02 -19.71
C ARG A 176 19.49 -1.51 -19.80
N LYS A 177 18.65 -0.78 -20.54
CA LYS A 177 18.77 0.68 -20.63
C LYS A 177 18.46 1.37 -19.32
N VAL A 178 17.46 0.88 -18.56
CA VAL A 178 17.14 1.41 -17.23
C VAL A 178 18.36 1.27 -16.31
N LEU A 179 19.03 0.11 -16.29
CA LEU A 179 20.25 -0.09 -15.51
C LEU A 179 21.39 0.78 -16.03
N GLU A 180 21.66 0.82 -17.33
CA GLU A 180 22.71 1.65 -17.91
C GLU A 180 22.59 3.15 -17.54
N GLU A 181 21.36 3.65 -17.35
CA GLU A 181 21.09 5.06 -17.05
C GLU A 181 20.99 5.36 -15.54
N SER A 182 20.70 4.36 -14.73
CA SER A 182 20.27 4.58 -13.34
C SER A 182 21.11 3.86 -12.29
N ASP A 183 21.77 2.76 -12.63
CA ASP A 183 22.72 2.05 -11.79
C ASP A 183 24.04 2.83 -11.77
N ILE A 184 24.30 3.55 -10.66
CA ILE A 184 25.43 4.47 -10.53
C ILE A 184 26.68 3.75 -10.07
N ASP A 185 26.53 2.74 -9.20
CA ASP A 185 27.67 1.99 -8.65
C ASP A 185 28.04 0.76 -9.48
N GLY A 186 27.21 0.37 -10.45
CA GLY A 186 27.48 -0.67 -11.45
C GLY A 186 27.33 -2.08 -10.89
N ASP A 187 26.51 -2.28 -9.86
CA ASP A 187 26.27 -3.60 -9.25
C ASP A 187 25.25 -4.46 -10.02
N GLY A 188 24.54 -3.88 -11.00
CA GLY A 188 23.56 -4.56 -11.86
C GLY A 188 22.14 -4.54 -11.31
N ALA A 189 21.86 -3.73 -10.31
CA ALA A 189 20.55 -3.52 -9.71
C ALA A 189 20.36 -2.04 -9.36
N LEU A 190 19.14 -1.63 -8.97
CA LEU A 190 18.90 -0.31 -8.44
C LEU A 190 18.69 -0.39 -6.93
N SER A 191 19.54 0.25 -6.18
CA SER A 191 19.32 0.54 -4.77
C SER A 191 18.13 1.51 -4.59
N TYR A 192 17.60 1.61 -3.37
CA TYR A 192 16.54 2.58 -3.07
C TYR A 192 16.92 4.02 -3.45
N LEU A 193 18.17 4.43 -3.22
CA LEU A 193 18.63 5.80 -3.53
C LEU A 193 18.69 6.07 -5.04
N GLU A 194 19.11 5.10 -5.83
CA GLU A 194 19.12 5.20 -7.29
C GLU A 194 17.71 5.25 -7.85
N PHE A 195 16.82 4.38 -7.37
CA PHE A 195 15.40 4.41 -7.72
C PHE A 195 14.75 5.74 -7.36
N GLU A 196 14.96 6.24 -6.14
CA GLU A 196 14.47 7.54 -5.69
C GLU A 196 14.97 8.67 -6.62
N HIS A 197 16.24 8.62 -7.01
CA HIS A 197 16.81 9.59 -7.93
C HIS A 197 16.11 9.60 -9.30
N VAL A 198 15.81 8.43 -9.86
CA VAL A 198 15.07 8.27 -11.13
C VAL A 198 13.65 8.81 -11.00
N VAL A 199 12.93 8.32 -10.01
CA VAL A 199 11.51 8.68 -9.80
C VAL A 199 11.35 10.16 -9.46
N THR A 200 12.35 10.78 -8.82
CA THR A 200 12.35 12.20 -8.50
C THR A 200 12.34 13.08 -9.74
N ARG A 201 12.89 12.59 -10.85
CA ARG A 201 12.89 13.29 -12.16
C ARG A 201 11.63 13.05 -12.97
N ALA A 202 10.85 12.01 -12.65
CA ALA A 202 9.60 11.73 -13.32
C ALA A 202 8.48 12.66 -12.80
N SER A 203 8.15 13.71 -13.57
CA SER A 203 7.15 14.72 -13.20
C SER A 203 5.76 14.14 -12.92
N ASP A 204 5.43 13.03 -13.59
CA ASP A 204 4.09 12.44 -13.55
C ASP A 204 3.93 11.36 -12.48
N PHE A 205 5.01 10.96 -11.79
CA PHE A 205 4.97 9.90 -10.79
C PHE A 205 3.90 10.13 -9.72
N LEU A 206 3.85 11.33 -9.14
CA LEU A 206 2.88 11.66 -8.09
C LEU A 206 1.43 11.62 -8.59
N SER A 207 1.20 12.00 -9.84
CA SER A 207 -0.14 12.01 -10.42
C SER A 207 -0.65 10.60 -10.76
N THR A 208 0.25 9.67 -11.05
CA THR A 208 -0.07 8.27 -11.32
C THR A 208 -0.16 7.42 -10.05
N PHE A 209 0.60 7.78 -9.00
CA PHE A 209 0.66 7.07 -7.73
C PHE A 209 -0.34 7.66 -6.72
N HIS A 210 -1.65 7.65 -7.08
CA HIS A 210 -2.68 8.12 -6.18
C HIS A 210 -4.05 7.45 -6.41
N ILE A 211 -4.84 7.34 -5.33
CA ILE A 211 -6.23 6.87 -5.33
C ILE A 211 -7.12 7.98 -4.77
N ARG A 212 -8.20 8.33 -5.47
CA ARG A 212 -9.18 9.31 -4.99
C ARG A 212 -10.10 8.71 -3.93
N ILE A 213 -10.37 9.49 -2.88
CA ILE A 213 -11.18 9.10 -1.72
C ILE A 213 -12.54 9.80 -1.76
#